data_ca488af3354fd9a6d91d6849917dc7f9
#
_entry.id   ca488af3354fd9a6d91d6849917dc7f9
#
_cell.length_a   1.000
_cell.length_b   1.000
_cell.length_c   1.000
_cell.angle_alpha   90.00
_cell.angle_beta   90.00
_cell.angle_gamma   90.00
#
_symmetry.space_group_name_H-M   'P 1'
#
loop_
_entity.id
_entity.type
_entity.pdbx_description
1 polymer ?
#
loop_
_entity_poly.entity_id
_entity_poly.type
_entity_poly.pdbx_seq_one_letter_code
_entity_poly.pdbx_strand_id
1 'polypeptide(L)'
;MDSRTSSPPNPKGAQMIRFADPVLLEIEQKLDMGIPLSLNDGLVLYRTTDLHGLGRLARKQKERKSGKKVFYVLNRYINSTNVCYAGCTFCSFAVDEFKERERVVRMTADTVFAKTFETGMNFNQIHIVGGHDPRQLSLDYWLPLMRRFKEAAPHVQLSLFTAAEIDYIAKRHRLPYAELIAKLKEAGLDNVNGGGAEIFAEATRAKICPNKVTSENWLAIHEELHRQGIASNATMLYGQIESIEDRVDHLMRLRASQERSPGYNAFIPLAFHPDGNELSYCGWTSGLDDLRTFAVARLMLDNFDHIKAYWMIQGLKVCQVALQFGADDMDGTHGSTDEEMIYHSAGTRSGQYVDDREFRRLIEDAGYVPVRRNSTYDEFAWDWAPPSPTEVDVSEVDASIEEVMHV
;
A
#
# COMPACT_ATOMS: atom_id res chain seq x y z
N MET A 1 60.12 6.87 -45.55
CA MET A 1 59.28 5.72 -45.25
C MET A 1 59.12 5.69 -43.74
N ASP A 2 58.06 6.33 -43.26
CA ASP A 2 57.80 6.54 -41.84
C ASP A 2 56.55 5.72 -41.49
N SER A 3 56.72 4.57 -40.87
CA SER A 3 55.66 3.68 -40.44
C SER A 3 55.21 4.06 -39.01
N ARG A 4 54.22 4.95 -38.92
CA ARG A 4 53.53 5.22 -37.66
C ARG A 4 52.50 4.08 -37.45
N THR A 5 52.78 3.17 -36.54
CA THR A 5 51.82 2.21 -36.01
C THR A 5 50.87 2.93 -35.09
N SER A 6 49.60 3.09 -35.51
CA SER A 6 48.52 3.58 -34.70
C SER A 6 48.09 2.51 -33.71
N SER A 7 48.29 2.74 -32.43
CA SER A 7 47.69 1.93 -31.36
C SER A 7 46.16 1.98 -31.43
N PRO A 8 45.46 0.88 -31.17
CA PRO A 8 44.00 0.87 -31.16
C PRO A 8 43.45 1.77 -30.04
N PRO A 9 42.31 2.42 -30.25
CA PRO A 9 41.72 3.28 -29.23
C PRO A 9 41.33 2.43 -28.01
N ASN A 10 41.78 2.88 -26.85
CA ASN A 10 41.44 2.35 -25.55
C ASN A 10 39.89 2.36 -25.42
N PRO A 11 39.22 1.23 -25.15
CA PRO A 11 37.77 1.24 -24.93
C PRO A 11 37.51 2.16 -23.73
N LYS A 12 36.71 3.21 -23.96
CA LYS A 12 36.32 4.19 -22.95
C LYS A 12 35.84 3.43 -21.72
N GLY A 13 36.61 3.52 -20.63
CA GLY A 13 36.37 2.81 -19.40
C GLY A 13 34.96 3.03 -18.93
N ALA A 14 34.22 1.96 -18.75
CA ALA A 14 33.04 1.98 -17.92
C ALA A 14 33.48 2.55 -16.57
N GLN A 15 32.97 3.72 -16.26
CA GLN A 15 33.27 4.39 -15.00
C GLN A 15 32.74 3.50 -13.90
N MET A 16 33.64 2.73 -13.23
CA MET A 16 33.27 1.89 -12.09
C MET A 16 32.60 2.82 -11.08
N ILE A 17 31.33 2.56 -10.80
CA ILE A 17 30.57 3.27 -9.79
C ILE A 17 31.27 2.99 -8.46
N ARG A 18 31.97 3.98 -7.92
CA ARG A 18 32.59 3.87 -6.60
C ARG A 18 31.49 4.05 -5.56
N PHE A 19 31.20 3.01 -4.79
CA PHE A 19 30.43 3.14 -3.56
C PHE A 19 31.31 3.74 -2.46
N ALA A 20 30.74 4.62 -1.65
CA ALA A 20 31.41 5.13 -0.46
C ALA A 20 31.55 4.01 0.59
N ASP A 21 30.62 3.06 0.62
CA ASP A 21 30.68 1.85 1.42
C ASP A 21 31.02 0.64 0.50
N PRO A 22 32.22 0.04 0.64
CA PRO A 22 32.66 -1.06 -0.20
C PRO A 22 31.76 -2.32 -0.15
N VAL A 23 31.02 -2.52 0.94
CA VAL A 23 30.12 -3.67 1.08
C VAL A 23 29.04 -3.71 0.01
N LEU A 24 28.65 -2.54 -0.53
CA LEU A 24 27.67 -2.44 -1.61
C LEU A 24 28.17 -3.05 -2.93
N LEU A 25 29.48 -3.23 -3.13
CA LEU A 25 30.02 -3.95 -4.28
C LEU A 25 29.66 -5.45 -4.24
N GLU A 26 29.74 -6.08 -3.09
CA GLU A 26 29.36 -7.48 -2.93
C GLU A 26 27.85 -7.66 -3.13
N ILE A 27 27.06 -6.73 -2.63
CA ILE A 27 25.60 -6.69 -2.87
C ILE A 27 25.30 -6.54 -4.36
N GLU A 28 25.96 -5.59 -5.04
CA GLU A 28 25.80 -5.40 -6.51
C GLU A 28 26.09 -6.68 -7.28
N GLN A 29 27.18 -7.37 -6.95
CA GLN A 29 27.54 -8.65 -7.60
C GLN A 29 26.46 -9.71 -7.42
N LYS A 30 25.92 -9.88 -6.21
CA LYS A 30 24.81 -10.81 -5.95
C LYS A 30 23.57 -10.46 -6.80
N LEU A 31 23.19 -9.19 -6.82
CA LEU A 31 22.04 -8.72 -7.60
C LEU A 31 22.24 -8.90 -9.11
N ASP A 32 23.46 -8.70 -9.62
CA ASP A 32 23.77 -8.88 -11.05
C ASP A 32 23.77 -10.37 -11.45
N MET A 33 24.09 -11.26 -10.52
CA MET A 33 24.02 -12.71 -10.69
C MET A 33 22.60 -13.28 -10.43
N GLY A 34 21.64 -12.45 -10.02
CA GLY A 34 20.30 -12.92 -9.67
C GLY A 34 20.26 -13.73 -8.37
N ILE A 35 21.23 -13.55 -7.48
CA ILE A 35 21.28 -14.23 -6.18
C ILE A 35 20.40 -13.47 -5.20
N PRO A 36 19.36 -14.11 -4.62
CA PRO A 36 18.52 -13.49 -3.62
C PRO A 36 19.31 -13.07 -2.37
N LEU A 37 19.05 -11.87 -1.85
CA LEU A 37 19.76 -11.35 -0.70
C LEU A 37 19.35 -12.08 0.59
N SER A 38 20.33 -12.37 1.43
CA SER A 38 20.15 -13.02 2.73
C SER A 38 19.67 -12.04 3.81
N LEU A 39 19.27 -12.53 4.98
CA LEU A 39 18.98 -11.74 6.16
C LEU A 39 20.17 -10.82 6.51
N ASN A 40 21.40 -11.37 6.49
CA ASN A 40 22.60 -10.57 6.79
C ASN A 40 22.82 -9.44 5.76
N ASP A 41 22.55 -9.68 4.50
CA ASP A 41 22.61 -8.63 3.47
C ASP A 41 21.60 -7.53 3.76
N GLY A 42 20.38 -7.86 4.16
CA GLY A 42 19.35 -6.91 4.57
C GLY A 42 19.79 -6.03 5.76
N LEU A 43 20.40 -6.64 6.78
CA LEU A 43 20.96 -5.91 7.93
C LEU A 43 22.08 -4.96 7.51
N VAL A 44 22.97 -5.39 6.63
CA VAL A 44 24.04 -4.57 6.07
C VAL A 44 23.46 -3.38 5.30
N LEU A 45 22.45 -3.58 4.45
CA LEU A 45 21.78 -2.53 3.70
C LEU A 45 21.10 -1.50 4.60
N TYR A 46 20.50 -1.90 5.71
CA TYR A 46 19.95 -0.95 6.68
C TYR A 46 21.01 -0.16 7.43
N ARG A 47 22.23 -0.71 7.62
CA ARG A 47 23.32 -0.10 8.40
C ARG A 47 24.30 0.72 7.58
N THR A 48 24.33 0.56 6.24
CA THR A 48 25.24 1.32 5.39
C THR A 48 25.04 2.83 5.54
N THR A 49 26.13 3.58 5.54
CA THR A 49 26.10 5.05 5.53
C THR A 49 26.02 5.64 4.11
N ASP A 50 26.25 4.81 3.08
CA ASP A 50 26.18 5.21 1.67
C ASP A 50 24.73 5.14 1.14
N LEU A 51 23.88 6.08 1.58
CA LEU A 51 22.49 6.13 1.12
C LEU A 51 22.39 6.35 -0.40
N HIS A 52 23.31 7.12 -1.00
CA HIS A 52 23.32 7.32 -2.46
C HIS A 52 23.68 6.06 -3.23
N GLY A 53 24.65 5.30 -2.74
CA GLY A 53 25.03 4.00 -3.30
C GLY A 53 23.85 3.01 -3.21
N LEU A 54 23.22 2.94 -2.05
CA LEU A 54 22.01 2.12 -1.81
C LEU A 54 20.89 2.51 -2.78
N GLY A 55 20.57 3.80 -2.93
CA GLY A 55 19.56 4.30 -3.87
C GLY A 55 19.87 3.93 -5.32
N ARG A 56 21.14 4.03 -5.75
CA ARG A 56 21.55 3.61 -7.10
C ARG A 56 21.32 2.12 -7.37
N LEU A 57 21.62 1.25 -6.39
CA LEU A 57 21.33 -0.18 -6.51
C LEU A 57 19.81 -0.44 -6.62
N ALA A 58 19.03 0.19 -5.76
CA ALA A 58 17.58 0.04 -5.77
C ALA A 58 16.95 0.55 -7.08
N ARG A 59 17.42 1.73 -7.58
CA ARG A 59 16.99 2.26 -8.88
C ARG A 59 17.34 1.32 -10.04
N LYS A 60 18.56 0.74 -10.04
CA LYS A 60 18.97 -0.25 -11.04
C LYS A 60 18.02 -1.46 -11.06
N GLN A 61 17.62 -1.98 -9.89
CA GLN A 61 16.67 -3.09 -9.80
C GLN A 61 15.25 -2.67 -10.23
N LYS A 62 14.79 -1.49 -9.83
CA LYS A 62 13.51 -0.93 -10.28
C LYS A 62 13.48 -0.81 -11.81
N GLU A 63 14.51 -0.25 -12.41
CA GLU A 63 14.59 -0.06 -13.87
C GLU A 63 14.70 -1.40 -14.64
N ARG A 64 15.19 -2.47 -14.02
CA ARG A 64 15.12 -3.83 -14.59
C ARG A 64 13.71 -4.40 -14.65
N LYS A 65 12.84 -4.04 -13.70
CA LYS A 65 11.46 -4.53 -13.61
C LYS A 65 10.48 -3.69 -14.43
N SER A 66 10.45 -2.39 -14.21
CA SER A 66 9.45 -1.46 -14.76
C SER A 66 10.02 -0.45 -15.76
N GLY A 67 11.34 -0.51 -16.05
CA GLY A 67 12.00 0.44 -16.94
C GLY A 67 11.86 1.87 -16.43
N LYS A 68 11.40 2.75 -17.32
CA LYS A 68 11.11 4.15 -16.98
C LYS A 68 9.66 4.38 -16.53
N LYS A 69 8.82 3.35 -16.47
CA LYS A 69 7.44 3.49 -16.03
C LYS A 69 7.37 3.74 -14.53
N VAL A 70 6.44 4.63 -14.16
CA VAL A 70 5.99 4.84 -12.79
C VAL A 70 4.47 4.85 -12.79
N PHE A 71 3.90 4.02 -11.95
CA PHE A 71 2.47 3.73 -11.94
C PHE A 71 1.71 4.61 -10.95
N TYR A 72 0.41 4.83 -11.24
CA TYR A 72 -0.56 5.37 -10.29
C TYR A 72 -1.98 4.97 -10.71
N VAL A 73 -2.93 5.06 -9.79
CA VAL A 73 -4.32 4.65 -10.00
C VAL A 73 -5.28 5.82 -9.80
N LEU A 74 -6.33 5.87 -10.61
CA LEU A 74 -7.46 6.74 -10.33
C LEU A 74 -8.40 5.99 -9.39
N ASN A 75 -8.40 6.33 -8.11
CA ASN A 75 -9.20 5.63 -7.12
C ASN A 75 -10.13 6.56 -6.35
N ARG A 76 -11.23 5.98 -5.94
CA ARG A 76 -12.14 6.53 -4.95
C ARG A 76 -11.83 5.91 -3.60
N TYR A 77 -11.46 6.73 -2.61
CA TYR A 77 -11.08 6.27 -1.29
C TYR A 77 -12.11 6.71 -0.25
N ILE A 78 -12.64 5.77 0.53
CA ILE A 78 -13.64 6.04 1.57
C ILE A 78 -13.25 5.32 2.86
N ASN A 79 -13.35 6.05 3.98
CA ASN A 79 -13.35 5.45 5.31
C ASN A 79 -14.79 5.30 5.80
N SER A 80 -15.29 4.08 5.80
CA SER A 80 -16.71 3.80 6.15
C SER A 80 -17.00 3.92 7.64
N THR A 81 -16.02 3.71 8.50
CA THR A 81 -16.12 3.86 9.96
C THR A 81 -14.75 4.05 10.60
N ASN A 82 -14.69 4.85 11.67
CA ASN A 82 -13.53 4.94 12.56
C ASN A 82 -13.71 4.15 13.87
N VAL A 83 -14.87 3.57 14.10
CA VAL A 83 -15.09 2.71 15.27
C VAL A 83 -14.25 1.46 15.16
N CYS A 84 -13.39 1.21 16.16
CA CYS A 84 -12.46 0.09 16.10
C CYS A 84 -12.17 -0.49 17.48
N TYR A 85 -12.37 -1.79 17.63
CA TYR A 85 -12.09 -2.52 18.86
C TYR A 85 -10.77 -3.31 18.86
N ALA A 86 -9.93 -3.13 17.83
CA ALA A 86 -8.65 -3.83 17.73
C ALA A 86 -7.61 -3.38 18.79
N GLY A 87 -7.71 -2.15 19.30
CA GLY A 87 -6.86 -1.64 20.38
C GLY A 87 -5.38 -1.54 19.99
N CYS A 88 -5.07 -1.09 18.78
CA CYS A 88 -3.69 -0.90 18.32
C CYS A 88 -3.11 0.37 18.95
N THR A 89 -1.97 0.27 19.63
CA THR A 89 -1.33 1.39 20.35
C THR A 89 -0.79 2.49 19.45
N PHE A 90 -0.58 2.18 18.16
CA PHE A 90 -0.09 3.12 17.14
C PHE A 90 -1.19 3.85 16.37
N CYS A 91 -2.47 3.51 16.60
CA CYS A 91 -3.56 3.95 15.74
C CYS A 91 -4.23 5.22 16.28
N SER A 92 -4.08 6.33 15.57
CA SER A 92 -4.80 7.58 15.87
C SER A 92 -6.17 7.66 15.18
N PHE A 93 -6.48 6.70 14.32
CA PHE A 93 -7.72 6.63 13.56
C PHE A 93 -8.88 6.05 14.38
N ALA A 94 -8.57 5.08 15.27
CA ALA A 94 -9.56 4.33 16.01
C ALA A 94 -10.29 5.20 17.04
N VAL A 95 -11.61 5.07 17.10
CA VAL A 95 -12.48 5.73 18.07
C VAL A 95 -13.21 4.67 18.89
N ASP A 96 -13.22 4.84 20.21
CA ASP A 96 -14.06 4.07 21.13
C ASP A 96 -15.45 4.76 21.21
N GLU A 97 -16.48 4.14 20.62
CA GLU A 97 -17.82 4.73 20.53
C GLU A 97 -18.49 5.01 21.89
N PHE A 98 -17.99 4.42 22.98
CA PHE A 98 -18.53 4.66 24.30
C PHE A 98 -17.87 5.84 25.03
N LYS A 99 -16.61 6.17 24.65
CA LYS A 99 -15.81 7.23 25.28
C LYS A 99 -15.80 8.52 24.46
N GLU A 100 -15.85 8.41 23.12
CA GLU A 100 -15.63 9.51 22.19
C GLU A 100 -16.78 9.62 21.18
N ARG A 101 -18.02 9.63 21.65
CA ARG A 101 -19.25 9.58 20.82
C ARG A 101 -19.30 10.66 19.74
N GLU A 102 -18.83 11.85 20.03
CA GLU A 102 -18.81 13.00 19.12
C GLU A 102 -17.84 12.84 17.94
N ARG A 103 -16.91 11.91 18.07
CA ARG A 103 -15.92 11.60 17.01
C ARG A 103 -16.31 10.39 16.15
N VAL A 104 -17.41 9.72 16.50
CA VAL A 104 -17.83 8.51 15.80
C VAL A 104 -18.29 8.84 14.39
N VAL A 105 -17.67 8.18 13.43
CA VAL A 105 -18.16 8.11 12.04
C VAL A 105 -18.53 6.65 11.75
N ARG A 106 -19.73 6.44 11.26
CA ARG A 106 -20.24 5.12 10.83
C ARG A 106 -21.24 5.32 9.71
N MET A 107 -20.86 4.95 8.51
CA MET A 107 -21.71 5.07 7.33
C MET A 107 -22.55 3.82 7.13
N THR A 108 -23.80 3.99 6.70
CA THR A 108 -24.60 2.88 6.19
C THR A 108 -24.07 2.42 4.83
N ALA A 109 -24.48 1.22 4.38
CA ALA A 109 -24.11 0.74 3.04
C ALA A 109 -24.62 1.69 1.93
N ASP A 110 -25.82 2.25 2.10
CA ASP A 110 -26.40 3.23 1.17
C ASP A 110 -25.60 4.52 1.15
N THR A 111 -25.18 5.03 2.31
CA THR A 111 -24.31 6.21 2.39
C THR A 111 -22.96 5.98 1.70
N VAL A 112 -22.31 4.84 1.93
CA VAL A 112 -21.05 4.49 1.27
C VAL A 112 -21.24 4.41 -0.24
N PHE A 113 -22.33 3.78 -0.68
CA PHE A 113 -22.64 3.68 -2.12
C PHE A 113 -22.87 5.04 -2.76
N ALA A 114 -23.73 5.87 -2.17
CA ALA A 114 -24.03 7.23 -2.69
C ALA A 114 -22.76 8.09 -2.77
N LYS A 115 -21.98 8.16 -1.67
CA LYS A 115 -20.73 8.94 -1.61
C LYS A 115 -19.70 8.47 -2.65
N THR A 116 -19.67 7.20 -2.99
CA THR A 116 -18.74 6.68 -4.02
C THR A 116 -18.94 7.37 -5.37
N PHE A 117 -20.18 7.67 -5.75
CA PHE A 117 -20.50 8.23 -7.08
C PHE A 117 -20.82 9.72 -7.08
N GLU A 118 -21.01 10.33 -5.91
CA GLU A 118 -21.43 11.73 -5.76
C GLU A 118 -20.45 12.74 -6.37
N THR A 119 -19.16 12.47 -6.36
CA THR A 119 -18.13 13.44 -6.78
C THR A 119 -18.06 13.67 -8.28
N GLY A 120 -18.66 12.82 -9.11
CA GLY A 120 -18.50 12.85 -10.56
C GLY A 120 -17.06 12.66 -11.07
N MET A 121 -16.14 12.29 -10.20
CA MET A 121 -14.73 12.03 -10.56
C MET A 121 -14.58 10.70 -11.31
N ASN A 122 -13.69 10.67 -12.29
CA ASN A 122 -13.31 9.42 -12.94
C ASN A 122 -12.45 8.58 -12.03
N PHE A 123 -12.81 7.32 -11.82
CA PHE A 123 -12.01 6.34 -11.09
C PHE A 123 -12.18 4.94 -11.68
N ASN A 124 -11.16 4.11 -11.56
CA ASN A 124 -11.18 2.71 -11.97
C ASN A 124 -11.04 1.75 -10.78
N GLN A 125 -10.93 2.29 -9.57
CA GLN A 125 -10.81 1.52 -8.33
C GLN A 125 -11.60 2.16 -7.20
N ILE A 126 -12.37 1.36 -6.48
CA ILE A 126 -12.97 1.72 -5.19
C ILE A 126 -12.11 1.11 -4.10
N HIS A 127 -11.63 1.97 -3.19
CA HIS A 127 -10.83 1.58 -2.03
C HIS A 127 -11.56 1.97 -0.76
N ILE A 128 -12.04 0.99 0.00
CA ILE A 128 -12.74 1.23 1.26
C ILE A 128 -12.01 0.50 2.36
N VAL A 129 -11.68 1.22 3.42
CA VAL A 129 -11.15 0.67 4.67
C VAL A 129 -11.84 1.31 5.86
N GLY A 130 -11.96 0.56 6.95
CA GLY A 130 -12.60 1.03 8.17
C GLY A 130 -12.00 0.42 9.43
N GLY A 131 -12.54 0.81 10.57
CA GLY A 131 -12.22 0.20 11.85
C GLY A 131 -12.85 -1.19 12.00
N HIS A 132 -12.41 -1.95 13.00
CA HIS A 132 -13.04 -3.22 13.36
C HIS A 132 -14.36 -2.97 14.12
N ASP A 133 -15.34 -2.45 13.39
CA ASP A 133 -16.71 -2.23 13.88
C ASP A 133 -17.57 -3.47 13.63
N PRO A 134 -18.10 -4.12 14.69
CA PRO A 134 -18.97 -5.29 14.53
C PRO A 134 -20.23 -5.04 13.69
N ARG A 135 -20.73 -3.81 13.61
CA ARG A 135 -21.92 -3.48 12.82
C ARG A 135 -21.64 -3.46 11.33
N GLN A 136 -20.43 -3.09 10.92
CA GLN A 136 -20.03 -3.07 9.52
C GLN A 136 -19.26 -4.33 9.07
N LEU A 137 -18.42 -4.93 9.92
CA LEU A 137 -17.70 -6.15 9.57
C LEU A 137 -18.60 -7.38 9.64
N SER A 138 -19.55 -7.46 8.72
CA SER A 138 -20.50 -8.57 8.55
C SER A 138 -20.75 -8.84 7.07
N LEU A 139 -21.11 -10.09 6.75
CA LEU A 139 -21.46 -10.47 5.39
C LEU A 139 -22.75 -9.78 4.92
N ASP A 140 -23.70 -9.53 5.83
CA ASP A 140 -24.96 -8.85 5.51
C ASP A 140 -24.77 -7.40 5.09
N TYR A 141 -23.73 -6.73 5.59
CA TYR A 141 -23.35 -5.37 5.15
C TYR A 141 -22.61 -5.40 3.81
N TRP A 142 -21.59 -6.25 3.68
CA TRP A 142 -20.66 -6.16 2.56
C TRP A 142 -21.14 -6.85 1.28
N LEU A 143 -21.72 -8.05 1.35
CA LEU A 143 -22.05 -8.79 0.13
C LEU A 143 -23.08 -8.06 -0.75
N PRO A 144 -24.18 -7.47 -0.19
CA PRO A 144 -25.10 -6.67 -1.00
C PRO A 144 -24.45 -5.41 -1.57
N LEU A 145 -23.65 -4.69 -0.77
CA LEU A 145 -22.97 -3.47 -1.19
C LEU A 145 -21.99 -3.74 -2.35
N MET A 146 -21.20 -4.81 -2.27
CA MET A 146 -20.25 -5.19 -3.32
C MET A 146 -20.95 -5.53 -4.64
N ARG A 147 -22.04 -6.32 -4.58
CA ARG A 147 -22.85 -6.64 -5.77
C ARG A 147 -23.43 -5.38 -6.40
N ARG A 148 -23.95 -4.47 -5.58
CA ARG A 148 -24.50 -3.18 -6.02
C ARG A 148 -23.42 -2.32 -6.71
N PHE A 149 -22.19 -2.30 -6.21
CA PHE A 149 -21.08 -1.63 -6.91
C PHE A 149 -20.81 -2.25 -8.27
N LYS A 150 -20.78 -3.58 -8.37
CA LYS A 150 -20.52 -4.28 -9.63
C LYS A 150 -21.67 -4.12 -10.63
N GLU A 151 -22.91 -4.01 -10.17
CA GLU A 151 -24.07 -3.70 -11.01
C GLU A 151 -24.00 -2.27 -11.58
N ALA A 152 -23.65 -1.30 -10.72
CA ALA A 152 -23.57 0.12 -11.12
C ALA A 152 -22.33 0.43 -11.98
N ALA A 153 -21.19 -0.21 -11.70
CA ALA A 153 -19.91 0.05 -12.36
C ALA A 153 -19.09 -1.25 -12.55
N PRO A 154 -19.48 -2.14 -13.48
CA PRO A 154 -18.89 -3.48 -13.64
C PRO A 154 -17.38 -3.49 -13.89
N HIS A 155 -16.87 -2.43 -14.54
CA HIS A 155 -15.46 -2.26 -14.90
C HIS A 155 -14.60 -1.70 -13.77
N VAL A 156 -15.21 -1.17 -12.70
CA VAL A 156 -14.48 -0.63 -11.54
C VAL A 156 -14.07 -1.78 -10.61
N GLN A 157 -12.82 -1.77 -10.23
CA GLN A 157 -12.27 -2.78 -9.32
C GLN A 157 -12.54 -2.45 -7.87
N LEU A 158 -12.95 -3.47 -7.10
CA LEU A 158 -13.15 -3.37 -5.67
C LEU A 158 -11.87 -3.82 -4.94
N SER A 159 -11.14 -2.84 -4.38
CA SER A 159 -9.98 -3.06 -3.51
C SER A 159 -10.41 -2.85 -2.06
N LEU A 160 -10.93 -3.91 -1.46
CA LEU A 160 -11.58 -3.87 -0.16
C LEU A 160 -10.86 -4.75 0.84
N PHE A 161 -11.12 -4.50 2.12
CA PHE A 161 -10.63 -5.28 3.24
C PHE A 161 -9.10 -5.30 3.39
N THR A 162 -8.70 -5.72 4.56
CA THR A 162 -7.38 -6.18 4.93
C THR A 162 -7.47 -7.61 5.47
N ALA A 163 -6.36 -8.32 5.57
CA ALA A 163 -6.37 -9.65 6.21
C ALA A 163 -6.91 -9.61 7.65
N ALA A 164 -6.74 -8.48 8.36
CA ALA A 164 -7.27 -8.32 9.70
C ALA A 164 -8.81 -8.27 9.73
N GLU A 165 -9.44 -7.62 8.76
CA GLU A 165 -10.89 -7.59 8.61
C GLU A 165 -11.42 -8.94 8.15
N ILE A 166 -10.74 -9.63 7.22
CA ILE A 166 -11.09 -10.98 6.78
C ILE A 166 -11.02 -11.97 7.95
N ASP A 167 -9.96 -11.93 8.78
CA ASP A 167 -9.83 -12.75 9.97
C ASP A 167 -10.99 -12.50 10.97
N TYR A 168 -11.32 -11.22 11.17
CA TYR A 168 -12.43 -10.84 12.05
C TYR A 168 -13.77 -11.37 11.54
N ILE A 169 -14.09 -11.18 10.25
CA ILE A 169 -15.35 -11.66 9.64
C ILE A 169 -15.41 -13.19 9.69
N ALA A 170 -14.31 -13.88 9.37
CA ALA A 170 -14.22 -15.34 9.42
C ALA A 170 -14.55 -15.89 10.83
N LYS A 171 -13.92 -15.32 11.86
CA LYS A 171 -14.18 -15.68 13.26
C LYS A 171 -15.62 -15.41 13.69
N ARG A 172 -16.15 -14.24 13.33
CA ARG A 172 -17.53 -13.84 13.64
C ARG A 172 -18.56 -14.78 13.04
N HIS A 173 -18.39 -15.14 11.77
CA HIS A 173 -19.32 -16.02 11.04
C HIS A 173 -18.96 -17.50 11.17
N ARG A 174 -17.87 -17.85 11.88
CA ARG A 174 -17.36 -19.22 12.03
C ARG A 174 -17.10 -19.91 10.69
N LEU A 175 -16.56 -19.16 9.74
CA LEU A 175 -16.25 -19.66 8.40
C LEU A 175 -14.74 -19.92 8.26
N PRO A 176 -14.33 -20.99 7.57
CA PRO A 176 -12.97 -21.13 7.06
C PRO A 176 -12.63 -19.96 6.11
N TYR A 177 -11.38 -19.52 6.09
CA TYR A 177 -10.93 -18.46 5.17
C TYR A 177 -11.28 -18.76 3.71
N ALA A 178 -11.09 -20.01 3.26
CA ALA A 178 -11.41 -20.43 1.90
C ALA A 178 -12.88 -20.18 1.52
N GLU A 179 -13.82 -20.50 2.42
CA GLU A 179 -15.25 -20.28 2.17
C GLU A 179 -15.61 -18.80 2.19
N LEU A 180 -15.08 -18.04 3.16
CA LEU A 180 -15.31 -16.60 3.22
C LEU A 180 -14.80 -15.90 1.96
N ILE A 181 -13.56 -16.18 1.56
CA ILE A 181 -12.90 -15.57 0.39
C ILE A 181 -13.68 -15.92 -0.88
N ALA A 182 -14.17 -17.15 -1.03
CA ALA A 182 -15.01 -17.54 -2.16
C ALA A 182 -16.31 -16.70 -2.24
N LYS A 183 -16.97 -16.45 -1.11
CA LYS A 183 -18.17 -15.59 -1.05
C LYS A 183 -17.85 -14.13 -1.41
N LEU A 184 -16.73 -13.59 -0.94
CA LEU A 184 -16.29 -12.25 -1.28
C LEU A 184 -15.95 -12.13 -2.77
N LYS A 185 -15.28 -13.14 -3.33
CA LYS A 185 -14.97 -13.20 -4.77
C LYS A 185 -16.24 -13.23 -5.63
N GLU A 186 -17.20 -14.07 -5.26
CA GLU A 186 -18.51 -14.15 -5.93
C GLU A 186 -19.25 -12.80 -5.91
N ALA A 187 -19.11 -12.04 -4.82
CA ALA A 187 -19.69 -10.70 -4.68
C ALA A 187 -18.91 -9.61 -5.43
N GLY A 188 -17.74 -9.93 -6.05
CA GLY A 188 -16.98 -9.02 -6.90
C GLY A 188 -15.71 -8.45 -6.28
N LEU A 189 -15.13 -9.07 -5.26
CA LEU A 189 -13.84 -8.66 -4.71
C LEU A 189 -12.72 -8.89 -5.74
N ASP A 190 -12.00 -7.84 -6.13
CA ASP A 190 -10.91 -7.90 -7.10
C ASP A 190 -9.53 -7.88 -6.45
N ASN A 191 -9.38 -7.16 -5.33
CA ASN A 191 -8.08 -7.01 -4.66
C ASN A 191 -8.26 -6.80 -3.14
N VAL A 192 -7.25 -7.21 -2.36
CA VAL A 192 -7.21 -7.04 -0.91
C VAL A 192 -6.01 -6.17 -0.52
N ASN A 193 -6.26 -5.25 0.42
CA ASN A 193 -5.24 -4.31 0.90
C ASN A 193 -4.30 -4.97 1.91
N GLY A 194 -3.04 -4.51 1.96
CA GLY A 194 -2.00 -5.12 2.79
C GLY A 194 -2.05 -4.81 4.29
N GLY A 195 -2.97 -3.95 4.72
CA GLY A 195 -3.08 -3.56 6.13
C GLY A 195 -3.26 -4.74 7.09
N GLY A 196 -2.95 -4.54 8.36
CA GLY A 196 -2.94 -5.61 9.37
C GLY A 196 -1.62 -6.38 9.46
N ALA A 197 -0.72 -6.26 8.49
CA ALA A 197 0.63 -6.83 8.54
C ALA A 197 1.45 -6.19 9.65
N GLU A 198 1.42 -4.91 9.76
CA GLU A 198 2.21 -4.04 10.64
C GLU A 198 3.69 -4.44 10.66
N ILE A 199 4.09 -5.27 11.61
CA ILE A 199 5.38 -5.97 11.67
C ILE A 199 5.16 -7.43 12.08
N PHE A 200 5.86 -8.39 11.47
CA PHE A 200 5.59 -9.82 11.71
C PHE A 200 6.28 -10.38 12.95
N ALA A 201 7.23 -9.68 13.54
CA ALA A 201 7.87 -10.09 14.79
C ALA A 201 6.84 -10.13 15.92
N GLU A 202 6.51 -11.32 16.41
CA GLU A 202 5.42 -11.53 17.40
C GLU A 202 5.65 -10.79 18.70
N ALA A 203 6.90 -10.67 19.16
CA ALA A 203 7.23 -9.92 20.37
C ALA A 203 6.90 -8.41 20.23
N THR A 204 7.04 -7.86 19.04
CA THR A 204 6.68 -6.47 18.72
C THR A 204 5.19 -6.36 18.51
N ARG A 205 4.55 -7.29 17.74
CA ARG A 205 3.09 -7.33 17.54
C ARG A 205 2.31 -7.37 18.85
N ALA A 206 2.75 -8.20 19.79
CA ALA A 206 2.10 -8.31 21.11
C ALA A 206 2.03 -6.98 21.87
N LYS A 207 2.93 -6.04 21.58
CA LYS A 207 2.95 -4.71 22.20
C LYS A 207 2.11 -3.69 21.43
N ILE A 208 2.08 -3.77 20.10
CA ILE A 208 1.48 -2.73 19.27
C ILE A 208 0.06 -3.04 18.80
N CYS A 209 -0.28 -4.33 18.62
CA CYS A 209 -1.60 -4.76 18.11
C CYS A 209 -2.00 -6.17 18.61
N PRO A 210 -2.12 -6.38 19.93
CA PRO A 210 -2.30 -7.71 20.54
C PRO A 210 -3.58 -8.42 20.12
N ASN A 211 -4.61 -7.68 19.73
CA ASN A 211 -5.92 -8.22 19.36
C ASN A 211 -6.13 -8.32 17.85
N LYS A 212 -5.10 -8.06 17.05
CA LYS A 212 -5.17 -8.16 15.58
C LYS A 212 -4.85 -9.57 15.11
N VAL A 213 -5.11 -9.83 13.83
CA VAL A 213 -4.69 -11.06 13.15
C VAL A 213 -3.21 -11.38 13.43
N THR A 214 -2.87 -12.62 13.72
CA THR A 214 -1.46 -13.04 13.89
C THR A 214 -0.70 -12.97 12.57
N SER A 215 0.63 -12.93 12.59
CA SER A 215 1.43 -12.91 11.38
C SER A 215 1.21 -14.15 10.52
N GLU A 216 1.07 -15.34 11.13
CA GLU A 216 0.78 -16.59 10.45
C GLU A 216 -0.57 -16.56 9.74
N ASN A 217 -1.62 -16.10 10.43
CA ASN A 217 -2.96 -16.00 9.84
C ASN A 217 -3.01 -14.94 8.73
N TRP A 218 -2.28 -13.82 8.90
CA TRP A 218 -2.17 -12.81 7.86
C TRP A 218 -1.59 -13.40 6.56
N LEU A 219 -0.47 -14.13 6.67
CA LEU A 219 0.14 -14.81 5.53
C LEU A 219 -0.79 -15.88 4.94
N ALA A 220 -1.41 -16.71 5.78
CA ALA A 220 -2.33 -17.76 5.34
C ALA A 220 -3.54 -17.20 4.58
N ILE A 221 -4.09 -16.05 5.01
CA ILE A 221 -5.19 -15.38 4.32
C ILE A 221 -4.76 -14.89 2.94
N HIS A 222 -3.58 -14.27 2.83
CA HIS A 222 -3.07 -13.80 1.53
C HIS A 222 -2.75 -14.97 0.61
N GLU A 223 -2.14 -16.05 1.08
CA GLU A 223 -1.89 -17.26 0.31
C GLU A 223 -3.19 -17.89 -0.19
N GLU A 224 -4.26 -17.87 0.62
CA GLU A 224 -5.58 -18.35 0.23
C GLU A 224 -6.24 -17.44 -0.83
N LEU A 225 -6.12 -16.11 -0.70
CA LEU A 225 -6.57 -15.14 -1.71
C LEU A 225 -5.91 -15.43 -3.06
N HIS A 226 -4.60 -15.58 -3.06
CA HIS A 226 -3.82 -15.88 -4.28
C HIS A 226 -4.22 -17.21 -4.91
N ARG A 227 -4.41 -18.26 -4.09
CA ARG A 227 -4.87 -19.57 -4.55
C ARG A 227 -6.23 -19.49 -5.25
N GLN A 228 -7.09 -18.56 -4.82
CA GLN A 228 -8.38 -18.29 -5.47
C GLN A 228 -8.30 -17.27 -6.60
N GLY A 229 -7.11 -16.77 -6.94
CA GLY A 229 -6.88 -15.82 -8.03
C GLY A 229 -7.31 -14.38 -7.70
N ILE A 230 -7.36 -14.02 -6.40
CA ILE A 230 -7.52 -12.64 -5.95
C ILE A 230 -6.13 -12.09 -5.61
N ALA A 231 -5.75 -11.03 -6.31
CA ALA A 231 -4.48 -10.34 -6.04
C ALA A 231 -4.55 -9.52 -4.74
N SER A 232 -3.39 -9.20 -4.17
CA SER A 232 -3.35 -8.40 -2.96
C SER A 232 -2.09 -7.53 -2.86
N ASN A 233 -2.06 -6.64 -1.86
CA ASN A 233 -0.87 -5.88 -1.53
C ASN A 233 -0.27 -6.37 -0.20
N ALA A 234 1.01 -6.14 -0.01
CA ALA A 234 1.70 -6.35 1.26
C ALA A 234 2.15 -5.01 1.85
N THR A 235 2.13 -4.88 3.18
CA THR A 235 2.57 -3.66 3.86
C THR A 235 3.55 -3.98 4.98
N MET A 236 4.31 -2.99 5.42
CA MET A 236 5.07 -2.99 6.66
C MET A 236 4.93 -1.63 7.32
N LEU A 237 4.53 -1.57 8.59
CA LEU A 237 4.57 -0.35 9.40
C LEU A 237 5.94 -0.27 10.09
N TYR A 238 6.70 0.78 9.80
CA TYR A 238 8.05 0.98 10.32
C TYR A 238 8.22 2.34 11.00
N GLY A 239 9.24 2.46 11.85
CA GLY A 239 9.57 3.70 12.56
C GLY A 239 8.91 3.83 13.94
N GLN A 240 8.44 2.71 14.51
CA GLN A 240 7.83 2.66 15.84
C GLN A 240 8.81 2.04 16.86
N ILE A 241 8.53 0.86 17.42
CA ILE A 241 9.36 0.18 18.42
C ILE A 241 10.09 -1.05 17.88
N GLU A 242 9.90 -1.36 16.61
CA GLU A 242 10.53 -2.50 15.92
C GLU A 242 12.05 -2.28 15.76
N SER A 243 12.79 -3.37 15.70
CA SER A 243 14.21 -3.36 15.37
C SER A 243 14.44 -3.43 13.84
N ILE A 244 15.67 -3.16 13.41
CA ILE A 244 16.08 -3.40 12.01
C ILE A 244 15.95 -4.89 11.67
N GLU A 245 16.25 -5.76 12.60
CA GLU A 245 16.11 -7.21 12.48
C GLU A 245 14.66 -7.60 12.24
N ASP A 246 13.70 -6.98 12.91
CA ASP A 246 12.26 -7.19 12.73
C ASP A 246 11.82 -6.76 11.31
N ARG A 247 12.34 -5.63 10.80
CA ARG A 247 12.06 -5.16 9.43
C ARG A 247 12.59 -6.15 8.39
N VAL A 248 13.81 -6.64 8.55
CA VAL A 248 14.41 -7.61 7.60
C VAL A 248 13.68 -8.95 7.66
N ASP A 249 13.35 -9.47 8.85
CA ASP A 249 12.54 -10.67 9.02
C ASP A 249 11.19 -10.55 8.30
N HIS A 250 10.53 -9.41 8.45
CA HIS A 250 9.27 -9.12 7.76
C HIS A 250 9.39 -9.24 6.24
N LEU A 251 10.41 -8.61 5.64
CA LEU A 251 10.66 -8.69 4.21
C LEU A 251 10.99 -10.12 3.76
N MET A 252 11.79 -10.86 4.52
CA MET A 252 12.12 -12.25 4.23
C MET A 252 10.88 -13.15 4.25
N ARG A 253 9.99 -12.98 5.21
CA ARG A 253 8.74 -13.75 5.31
C ARG A 253 7.76 -13.42 4.18
N LEU A 254 7.67 -12.15 3.76
CA LEU A 254 6.88 -11.76 2.59
C LEU A 254 7.44 -12.37 1.30
N ARG A 255 8.77 -12.32 1.09
CA ARG A 255 9.41 -12.94 -0.06
C ARG A 255 9.12 -14.43 -0.12
N ALA A 256 9.25 -15.14 1.00
CA ALA A 256 8.96 -16.57 1.07
C ALA A 256 7.46 -16.88 0.83
N SER A 257 6.54 -16.03 1.27
CA SER A 257 5.10 -16.15 0.99
C SER A 257 4.82 -15.98 -0.52
N GLN A 258 5.43 -14.96 -1.15
CA GLN A 258 5.31 -14.73 -2.60
C GLN A 258 5.89 -15.89 -3.43
N GLU A 259 6.95 -16.55 -2.97
CA GLU A 259 7.49 -17.76 -3.61
C GLU A 259 6.50 -18.93 -3.56
N ARG A 260 5.83 -19.12 -2.41
CA ARG A 260 4.85 -20.22 -2.24
C ARG A 260 3.55 -19.96 -2.97
N SER A 261 3.10 -18.73 -3.01
CA SER A 261 1.79 -18.33 -3.54
C SER A 261 1.90 -16.97 -4.21
N PRO A 262 2.35 -16.89 -5.48
CA PRO A 262 2.45 -15.63 -6.20
C PRO A 262 1.09 -14.93 -6.31
N GLY A 263 1.03 -13.63 -5.96
CA GLY A 263 -0.23 -12.86 -6.00
C GLY A 263 -0.16 -11.51 -5.31
N TYR A 264 0.97 -11.19 -4.62
CA TYR A 264 1.18 -9.82 -4.17
C TYR A 264 1.54 -8.92 -5.36
N ASN A 265 0.70 -7.92 -5.60
CA ASN A 265 0.93 -6.92 -6.66
C ASN A 265 2.04 -5.94 -6.28
N ALA A 266 1.98 -5.43 -5.04
CA ALA A 266 2.93 -4.43 -4.58
C ALA A 266 3.24 -4.60 -3.09
N PHE A 267 4.45 -4.16 -2.71
CA PHE A 267 4.81 -3.90 -1.32
C PHE A 267 4.74 -2.41 -1.01
N ILE A 268 4.20 -2.05 0.15
CA ILE A 268 3.96 -0.67 0.58
C ILE A 268 4.61 -0.47 1.95
N PRO A 269 5.76 0.18 2.07
CA PRO A 269 6.29 0.60 3.35
C PRO A 269 5.49 1.80 3.88
N LEU A 270 4.97 1.70 5.10
CA LEU A 270 4.16 2.71 5.77
C LEU A 270 4.96 3.29 6.94
N ALA A 271 5.32 4.56 6.87
CA ALA A 271 5.99 5.25 7.96
C ALA A 271 5.02 5.48 9.14
N PHE A 272 5.47 5.22 10.34
CA PHE A 272 4.69 5.46 11.55
C PHE A 272 4.41 6.95 11.76
N HIS A 273 3.17 7.26 12.14
CA HIS A 273 2.74 8.60 12.52
C HIS A 273 2.53 8.67 14.04
N PRO A 274 3.32 9.44 14.77
CA PRO A 274 3.30 9.46 16.24
C PRO A 274 2.17 10.30 16.82
N ASP A 275 1.55 11.19 16.06
CA ASP A 275 0.58 12.14 16.59
C ASP A 275 -0.72 11.42 17.04
N GLY A 276 -1.17 11.69 18.25
CA GLY A 276 -2.47 11.26 18.76
C GLY A 276 -2.59 9.77 19.15
N ASN A 277 -1.49 9.08 19.40
CA ASN A 277 -1.51 7.68 19.84
C ASN A 277 -0.53 7.39 20.98
N GLU A 278 -0.56 6.17 21.55
CA GLU A 278 0.24 5.77 22.70
C GLU A 278 1.75 5.69 22.42
N LEU A 279 2.17 5.54 21.16
CA LEU A 279 3.57 5.45 20.73
C LEU A 279 4.15 6.79 20.31
N SER A 280 3.49 7.91 20.63
CA SER A 280 3.93 9.27 20.25
C SER A 280 5.38 9.60 20.68
N TYR A 281 5.89 8.92 21.70
CA TYR A 281 7.27 9.06 22.16
C TYR A 281 8.33 8.55 21.16
N CYS A 282 7.95 7.72 20.18
CA CYS A 282 8.86 7.25 19.14
C CYS A 282 9.26 8.38 18.17
N GLY A 283 8.42 9.41 18.03
CA GLY A 283 8.63 10.51 17.09
C GLY A 283 8.41 10.10 15.62
N TRP A 284 8.63 11.05 14.73
CA TRP A 284 8.52 10.87 13.29
C TRP A 284 9.74 10.15 12.71
N THR A 285 9.54 9.33 11.68
CA THR A 285 10.64 8.82 10.84
C THR A 285 11.38 9.99 10.18
N SER A 286 12.64 9.79 9.88
CA SER A 286 13.38 10.74 9.05
C SER A 286 13.23 10.39 7.57
N GLY A 287 13.29 11.39 6.68
CA GLY A 287 13.30 11.12 5.24
C GLY A 287 14.46 10.22 4.79
N LEU A 288 15.57 10.16 5.55
CA LEU A 288 16.67 9.22 5.29
C LEU A 288 16.28 7.78 5.61
N ASP A 289 15.53 7.54 6.71
CA ASP A 289 15.01 6.21 7.05
C ASP A 289 13.95 5.78 6.05
N ASP A 290 13.07 6.70 5.62
CA ASP A 290 12.07 6.45 4.60
C ASP A 290 12.72 6.00 3.29
N LEU A 291 13.66 6.76 2.76
CA LEU A 291 14.35 6.44 1.49
C LEU A 291 15.15 5.14 1.60
N ARG A 292 15.79 4.89 2.74
CA ARG A 292 16.48 3.63 3.03
C ARG A 292 15.51 2.45 2.99
N THR A 293 14.36 2.59 3.62
CA THR A 293 13.34 1.51 3.69
C THR A 293 12.80 1.17 2.30
N PHE A 294 12.54 2.16 1.44
CA PHE A 294 12.20 1.92 0.04
C PHE A 294 13.29 1.15 -0.70
N ALA A 295 14.54 1.59 -0.55
CA ALA A 295 15.66 0.98 -1.25
C ALA A 295 15.90 -0.46 -0.80
N VAL A 296 15.90 -0.70 0.52
CA VAL A 296 16.07 -2.06 1.07
C VAL A 296 14.92 -2.96 0.65
N ALA A 297 13.67 -2.48 0.70
CA ALA A 297 12.52 -3.25 0.25
C ALA A 297 12.66 -3.68 -1.22
N ARG A 298 13.05 -2.78 -2.13
CA ARG A 298 13.28 -3.10 -3.55
C ARG A 298 14.35 -4.17 -3.75
N LEU A 299 15.41 -4.12 -2.94
CA LEU A 299 16.55 -5.05 -3.06
C LEU A 299 16.26 -6.42 -2.44
N MET A 300 15.49 -6.46 -1.33
CA MET A 300 15.17 -7.70 -0.61
C MET A 300 13.98 -8.46 -1.21
N LEU A 301 13.03 -7.75 -1.81
CA LEU A 301 11.81 -8.29 -2.41
C LEU A 301 11.99 -8.45 -3.93
N ASP A 302 12.95 -9.27 -4.33
CA ASP A 302 13.30 -9.52 -5.74
C ASP A 302 12.16 -10.14 -6.55
N ASN A 303 11.23 -10.85 -5.90
CA ASN A 303 10.05 -11.47 -6.49
C ASN A 303 8.76 -10.61 -6.40
N PHE A 304 8.84 -9.38 -5.89
CA PHE A 304 7.76 -8.39 -5.99
C PHE A 304 8.01 -7.47 -7.19
N ASP A 305 6.99 -7.26 -8.02
CA ASP A 305 7.15 -6.40 -9.19
C ASP A 305 7.16 -4.93 -8.81
N HIS A 306 6.30 -4.51 -7.88
CA HIS A 306 6.13 -3.11 -7.53
C HIS A 306 6.44 -2.79 -6.06
N ILE A 307 7.09 -1.63 -5.85
CA ILE A 307 7.24 -0.99 -4.54
C ILE A 307 6.50 0.34 -4.60
N LYS A 308 5.46 0.47 -3.77
CA LYS A 308 4.56 1.60 -3.79
C LYS A 308 4.96 2.65 -2.76
N ALA A 309 5.13 3.88 -3.18
CA ALA A 309 5.29 5.05 -2.32
C ALA A 309 3.92 5.66 -2.02
N TYR A 310 3.42 5.42 -0.80
CA TYR A 310 2.10 5.85 -0.38
C TYR A 310 2.14 7.29 0.14
N TRP A 311 1.86 8.24 -0.75
CA TRP A 311 2.04 9.67 -0.48
C TRP A 311 1.19 10.23 0.67
N MET A 312 0.07 9.60 0.99
CA MET A 312 -0.75 9.96 2.16
C MET A 312 0.02 9.82 3.47
N ILE A 313 0.97 8.91 3.53
CA ILE A 313 1.78 8.65 4.71
C ILE A 313 3.10 9.43 4.68
N GLN A 314 3.88 9.33 3.61
CA GLN A 314 5.22 9.96 3.55
C GLN A 314 5.20 11.38 2.96
N GLY A 315 4.11 11.81 2.35
CA GLY A 315 3.99 13.07 1.63
C GLY A 315 4.55 13.00 0.20
N LEU A 316 3.99 13.81 -0.69
CA LEU A 316 4.34 13.82 -2.12
C LEU A 316 5.82 14.02 -2.41
N LYS A 317 6.51 14.88 -1.65
CA LYS A 317 7.92 15.19 -1.88
C LYS A 317 8.82 13.99 -1.61
N VAL A 318 8.60 13.28 -0.50
CA VAL A 318 9.35 12.05 -0.17
C VAL A 318 9.05 10.96 -1.19
N CYS A 319 7.78 10.77 -1.58
CA CYS A 319 7.38 9.78 -2.57
C CYS A 319 8.00 10.05 -3.95
N GLN A 320 8.07 11.32 -4.40
CA GLN A 320 8.75 11.68 -5.64
C GLN A 320 10.24 11.32 -5.60
N VAL A 321 10.94 11.61 -4.49
CA VAL A 321 12.35 11.23 -4.31
C VAL A 321 12.52 9.71 -4.21
N ALA A 322 11.57 8.99 -3.60
CA ALA A 322 11.59 7.53 -3.48
C ALA A 322 11.60 6.82 -4.83
N LEU A 323 11.14 7.45 -5.92
CA LEU A 323 11.28 6.95 -7.29
C LEU A 323 12.74 6.73 -7.70
N GLN A 324 13.67 7.47 -7.11
CA GLN A 324 15.11 7.28 -7.29
C GLN A 324 15.70 6.24 -6.33
N PHE A 325 14.90 5.76 -5.37
CA PHE A 325 15.24 4.78 -4.35
C PHE A 325 14.47 3.47 -4.47
N GLY A 326 14.00 3.14 -5.68
CA GLY A 326 13.42 1.84 -5.98
C GLY A 326 11.89 1.77 -6.00
N ALA A 327 11.17 2.81 -5.60
CA ALA A 327 9.73 2.88 -5.80
C ALA A 327 9.40 3.07 -7.29
N ASP A 328 8.31 2.46 -7.73
CA ASP A 328 7.79 2.55 -9.11
C ASP A 328 6.26 2.76 -9.17
N ASP A 329 5.64 3.05 -8.03
CA ASP A 329 4.22 3.36 -7.94
C ASP A 329 3.99 4.47 -6.90
N MET A 330 3.18 5.46 -7.23
CA MET A 330 2.85 6.59 -6.35
C MET A 330 1.46 6.49 -5.73
N ASP A 331 0.85 5.31 -5.76
CA ASP A 331 -0.50 5.02 -5.28
C ASP A 331 -1.59 5.72 -6.10
N GLY A 332 -2.60 6.31 -5.47
CA GLY A 332 -3.78 6.79 -6.17
C GLY A 332 -4.13 8.24 -5.89
N THR A 333 -5.04 8.76 -6.72
CA THR A 333 -5.56 10.13 -6.64
C THR A 333 -6.41 10.38 -5.40
N HIS A 334 -6.93 9.30 -4.81
CA HIS A 334 -7.79 9.26 -3.63
C HIS A 334 -9.18 9.91 -3.77
N GLY A 335 -9.45 10.73 -4.76
CA GLY A 335 -10.75 11.26 -5.16
C GLY A 335 -11.79 11.46 -4.04
N SER A 336 -11.35 11.93 -2.85
CA SER A 336 -12.17 12.01 -1.65
C SER A 336 -12.36 13.45 -1.21
N THR A 337 -13.50 13.75 -0.59
CA THR A 337 -13.69 15.01 0.10
C THR A 337 -13.11 14.96 1.52
N ASP A 338 -12.93 16.11 2.16
CA ASP A 338 -12.42 16.20 3.53
C ASP A 338 -13.27 15.43 4.55
N GLU A 339 -14.58 15.32 4.31
CA GLU A 339 -15.52 14.62 5.18
C GLU A 339 -15.45 13.09 5.05
N GLU A 340 -14.91 12.59 3.94
CA GLU A 340 -14.87 11.16 3.63
C GLU A 340 -13.58 10.46 4.07
N MET A 341 -12.54 11.24 4.35
CA MET A 341 -11.25 10.75 4.79
C MET A 341 -10.99 11.04 6.26
N ILE A 342 -11.40 10.12 7.10
CA ILE A 342 -11.17 10.18 8.55
C ILE A 342 -9.65 10.11 8.86
N TYR A 343 -8.86 9.52 7.99
CA TYR A 343 -7.41 9.41 8.12
C TYR A 343 -6.71 10.75 8.35
N HIS A 344 -7.32 11.83 7.87
CA HIS A 344 -6.83 13.19 8.02
C HIS A 344 -6.85 13.67 9.48
N SER A 345 -7.85 13.29 10.23
CA SER A 345 -7.93 13.58 11.68
C SER A 345 -6.90 12.79 12.50
N ALA A 346 -6.25 11.80 11.90
CA ALA A 346 -5.22 10.97 12.52
C ALA A 346 -3.79 11.53 12.38
N GLY A 347 -3.63 12.80 12.01
CA GLY A 347 -2.33 13.47 12.03
C GLY A 347 -1.56 13.49 10.72
N THR A 348 -2.14 13.05 9.59
CA THR A 348 -1.44 13.21 8.31
C THR A 348 -1.35 14.68 7.93
N ARG A 349 -0.17 15.11 7.47
CA ARG A 349 0.07 16.48 7.00
C ARG A 349 -0.05 16.62 5.48
N SER A 350 -0.33 15.50 4.79
CA SER A 350 -0.54 15.46 3.35
C SER A 350 -1.94 15.94 2.99
N GLY A 351 -2.09 16.56 1.84
CA GLY A 351 -3.40 16.84 1.26
C GLY A 351 -4.17 15.55 1.00
N GLN A 352 -5.46 15.65 0.71
CA GLN A 352 -6.34 14.47 0.57
C GLN A 352 -6.55 14.03 -0.87
N TYR A 353 -6.24 14.89 -1.82
CA TYR A 353 -6.45 14.67 -3.23
C TYR A 353 -5.26 15.16 -4.04
N VAL A 354 -4.83 14.34 -4.98
CA VAL A 354 -3.87 14.71 -6.02
C VAL A 354 -4.50 14.42 -7.36
N ASP A 355 -4.65 15.43 -8.19
CA ASP A 355 -5.22 15.22 -9.51
C ASP A 355 -4.26 14.48 -10.46
N ASP A 356 -4.83 13.90 -11.48
CA ASP A 356 -4.14 13.14 -12.50
C ASP A 356 -3.00 13.92 -13.18
N ARG A 357 -3.19 15.22 -13.41
CA ARG A 357 -2.21 16.10 -14.05
C ARG A 357 -1.01 16.33 -13.14
N GLU A 358 -1.25 16.48 -11.83
CA GLU A 358 -0.19 16.66 -10.85
C GLU A 358 0.64 15.38 -10.67
N PHE A 359 0.02 14.18 -10.64
CA PHE A 359 0.78 12.91 -10.66
C PHE A 359 1.68 12.82 -11.88
N ARG A 360 1.11 13.11 -13.06
CA ARG A 360 1.88 13.11 -14.29
C ARG A 360 3.09 14.04 -14.20
N ARG A 361 2.87 15.28 -13.78
CA ARG A 361 3.93 16.28 -13.63
C ARG A 361 5.02 15.81 -12.65
N LEU A 362 4.65 15.30 -11.48
CA LEU A 362 5.61 14.83 -10.46
C LEU A 362 6.47 13.67 -10.97
N ILE A 363 5.88 12.75 -11.73
CA ILE A 363 6.57 11.60 -12.30
C ILE A 363 7.51 12.04 -13.44
N GLU A 364 7.04 12.92 -14.34
CA GLU A 364 7.83 13.46 -15.43
C GLU A 364 9.01 14.30 -14.91
N ASP A 365 8.82 15.15 -13.91
CA ASP A 365 9.87 15.91 -13.25
C ASP A 365 10.95 15.03 -12.59
N ALA A 366 10.57 13.82 -12.15
CA ALA A 366 11.52 12.84 -11.64
C ALA A 366 12.28 12.06 -12.74
N GLY A 367 12.00 12.31 -14.03
CA GLY A 367 12.63 11.69 -15.18
C GLY A 367 12.05 10.32 -15.56
N TYR A 368 10.79 10.08 -15.24
CA TYR A 368 10.06 8.84 -15.52
C TYR A 368 8.84 9.05 -16.41
N VAL A 369 8.24 7.95 -16.85
CA VAL A 369 7.03 7.93 -17.67
C VAL A 369 5.84 7.56 -16.81
N PRO A 370 4.85 8.45 -16.65
CA PRO A 370 3.65 8.16 -15.87
C PRO A 370 2.75 7.16 -16.60
N VAL A 371 2.24 6.16 -15.86
CA VAL A 371 1.37 5.12 -16.37
C VAL A 371 0.16 4.95 -15.44
N ARG A 372 -1.05 5.12 -15.97
CA ARG A 372 -2.27 4.77 -15.25
C ARG A 372 -2.44 3.26 -15.22
N ARG A 373 -2.85 2.74 -14.07
CA ARG A 373 -3.10 1.32 -13.84
C ARG A 373 -4.41 1.08 -13.08
N ASN A 374 -4.83 -0.17 -13.06
CA ASN A 374 -5.84 -0.68 -12.12
C ASN A 374 -5.20 -1.40 -10.92
N SER A 375 -5.99 -2.12 -10.12
CA SER A 375 -5.51 -2.87 -8.95
C SER A 375 -4.59 -4.05 -9.32
N THR A 376 -4.68 -4.57 -10.54
CA THR A 376 -3.89 -5.69 -11.08
C THR A 376 -2.76 -5.24 -12.01
N TYR A 377 -2.48 -3.95 -12.06
CA TYR A 377 -1.45 -3.31 -12.89
C TYR A 377 -1.67 -3.43 -14.40
N ASP A 378 -2.91 -3.61 -14.85
CA ASP A 378 -3.26 -3.39 -16.25
C ASP A 378 -3.15 -1.89 -16.57
N GLU A 379 -2.50 -1.58 -17.70
CA GLU A 379 -2.19 -0.21 -18.10
C GLU A 379 -3.34 0.41 -18.92
N PHE A 380 -3.62 1.70 -18.67
CA PHE A 380 -4.63 2.46 -19.41
C PHE A 380 -4.02 3.65 -20.14
N ALA A 381 -4.56 3.96 -21.33
CA ALA A 381 -4.18 5.14 -22.07
C ALA A 381 -4.57 6.44 -21.33
N TRP A 382 -3.90 7.55 -21.63
CA TRP A 382 -4.14 8.85 -21.00
C TRP A 382 -5.53 9.43 -21.30
N ASP A 383 -6.09 9.09 -22.46
CA ASP A 383 -7.44 9.48 -22.92
C ASP A 383 -8.53 8.52 -22.44
N TRP A 384 -8.15 7.42 -21.78
CA TRP A 384 -9.13 6.50 -21.23
C TRP A 384 -9.93 7.16 -20.11
N ALA A 385 -11.25 7.17 -20.27
CA ALA A 385 -12.19 7.50 -19.22
C ALA A 385 -13.05 6.27 -18.92
N PRO A 386 -13.29 5.92 -17.66
CA PRO A 386 -14.23 4.86 -17.35
C PRO A 386 -15.59 5.23 -17.93
N PRO A 387 -16.37 4.27 -18.44
CA PRO A 387 -17.76 4.52 -18.78
C PRO A 387 -18.46 5.08 -17.55
N SER A 388 -19.29 6.11 -17.75
CA SER A 388 -20.11 6.65 -16.68
C SER A 388 -20.89 5.51 -16.01
N PRO A 389 -21.03 5.48 -14.68
CA PRO A 389 -21.98 4.58 -14.04
C PRO A 389 -23.32 4.74 -14.77
N THR A 390 -23.97 3.64 -15.11
CA THR A 390 -25.39 3.70 -15.52
C THR A 390 -26.07 4.54 -14.45
N GLU A 391 -26.82 5.59 -14.85
CA GLU A 391 -27.41 6.59 -13.95
C GLU A 391 -27.88 5.92 -12.66
N VAL A 392 -27.11 6.13 -11.60
CA VAL A 392 -27.46 5.60 -10.29
C VAL A 392 -28.53 6.56 -9.79
N ASP A 393 -29.77 6.10 -9.73
CA ASP A 393 -30.84 6.86 -9.13
C ASP A 393 -30.55 7.01 -7.64
N VAL A 394 -29.95 8.13 -7.27
CA VAL A 394 -29.69 8.52 -5.88
C VAL A 394 -30.90 9.21 -5.24
N SER A 395 -32.02 9.37 -5.97
CA SER A 395 -33.21 10.06 -5.49
C SER A 395 -33.98 9.33 -4.38
N GLU A 396 -33.69 8.04 -4.16
CA GLU A 396 -34.28 7.26 -3.04
C GLU A 396 -33.39 7.24 -1.77
N VAL A 397 -32.29 7.97 -1.72
CA VAL A 397 -31.51 8.11 -0.48
C VAL A 397 -32.30 9.03 0.44
N ASP A 398 -33.04 8.42 1.35
CA ASP A 398 -33.94 9.04 2.31
C ASP A 398 -33.23 10.16 3.10
N ALA A 399 -33.91 11.29 3.23
CA ALA A 399 -33.50 12.47 3.99
C ALA A 399 -33.31 12.23 5.52
N SER A 400 -33.33 10.98 5.97
CA SER A 400 -33.03 10.56 7.34
C SER A 400 -31.57 10.75 7.75
N ILE A 401 -30.71 11.25 6.87
CA ILE A 401 -29.27 11.49 7.15
C ILE A 401 -29.07 12.58 8.23
N GLU A 402 -30.03 13.51 8.40
CA GLU A 402 -29.90 14.56 9.41
C GLU A 402 -30.14 14.07 10.86
N GLU A 403 -30.80 12.93 11.07
CA GLU A 403 -31.08 12.41 12.43
C GLU A 403 -29.91 11.60 13.02
N VAL A 404 -28.94 11.14 12.23
CA VAL A 404 -27.83 10.31 12.71
C VAL A 404 -26.64 11.14 13.23
N MET A 405 -26.61 12.44 12.93
CA MET A 405 -25.57 13.35 13.45
C MET A 405 -25.84 13.90 14.86
N HIS A 406 -26.99 13.59 15.47
CA HIS A 406 -27.39 14.08 16.78
C HIS A 406 -27.91 13.03 17.79
N VAL A 407 -27.50 11.77 17.67
CA VAL A 407 -27.81 10.75 18.69
C VAL A 407 -26.55 10.11 19.25
#